data_b7a1e17cc1b78e386d1399149ee06d59
#
_entry.id   b7a1e17cc1b78e386d1399149ee06d59
#
_cell.length_a   1.000
_cell.length_b   1.000
_cell.length_c   1.000
_cell.angle_alpha   90.00
_cell.angle_beta   90.00
_cell.angle_gamma   90.00
#
_symmetry.space_group_name_H-M   'P 1'
#
loop_
_entity.id
_entity.type
_entity.pdbx_description
1 polymer ?
#
loop_
_entity_poly.entity_id
_entity_poly.type
_entity_poly.pdbx_seq_one_letter_code
_entity_poly.pdbx_strand_id
1 'polypeptide(L)'
;RKCIGCKACEVACVMAHNDEQHVLTPQRFLPRITVMKHEQKRNAITCRHCENAPCARICPTGALQQDDGIVTMNAQICSGCQLCIMACPYGAISLESIGLPSATSETMAQKSMRSVAVRCDLCKDWMKREGKSVPACVEACPVHARSVVQIG
;
A
#
# COMPACT_ATOMS: atom_id res chain seq x y z
N ARG A 1 11.27 16.13 12.60
CA ARG A 1 11.17 15.03 13.61
C ARG A 1 9.92 15.18 14.48
N LYS A 2 8.73 15.20 13.88
CA LYS A 2 7.48 15.42 14.61
C LYS A 2 6.76 14.10 14.96
N CYS A 3 7.13 12.98 14.34
CA CYS A 3 6.45 11.71 14.55
C CYS A 3 6.59 11.21 15.98
N ILE A 4 5.45 10.97 16.65
CA ILE A 4 5.37 10.42 18.01
C ILE A 4 5.23 8.90 18.06
N GLY A 5 5.10 8.27 16.89
CA GLY A 5 4.97 6.81 16.76
C GLY A 5 3.63 6.25 17.24
N CYS A 6 2.56 7.03 17.18
CA CYS A 6 1.22 6.62 17.66
C CYS A 6 0.51 5.57 16.78
N LYS A 7 1.01 5.34 15.55
CA LYS A 7 0.43 4.41 14.55
C LYS A 7 -0.96 4.77 14.01
N ALA A 8 -1.50 5.94 14.31
CA ALA A 8 -2.78 6.39 13.76
C ALA A 8 -2.80 6.36 12.22
N CYS A 9 -1.69 6.64 11.56
CA CYS A 9 -1.54 6.57 10.12
C CYS A 9 -1.64 5.14 9.56
N GLU A 10 -1.20 4.11 10.30
CA GLU A 10 -1.35 2.71 9.90
C GLU A 10 -2.83 2.32 9.92
N VAL A 11 -3.54 2.64 10.99
CA VAL A 11 -4.97 2.37 11.15
C VAL A 11 -5.77 3.10 10.08
N ALA A 12 -5.54 4.39 9.87
CA ALA A 12 -6.23 5.17 8.85
C ALA A 12 -5.98 4.64 7.44
N CYS A 13 -4.76 4.16 7.15
CA CYS A 13 -4.44 3.54 5.88
C CYS A 13 -5.24 2.26 5.64
N VAL A 14 -5.35 1.39 6.65
CA VAL A 14 -6.14 0.16 6.56
C VAL A 14 -7.61 0.48 6.37
N MET A 15 -8.15 1.42 7.15
CA MET A 15 -9.56 1.82 7.05
C MET A 15 -9.91 2.41 5.68
N ALA A 16 -9.02 3.20 5.09
CA ALA A 16 -9.21 3.79 3.76
C ALA A 16 -9.21 2.75 2.61
N HIS A 17 -8.56 1.60 2.83
CA HIS A 17 -8.42 0.53 1.84
C HIS A 17 -9.24 -0.72 2.17
N ASN A 18 -10.02 -0.68 3.25
CA ASN A 18 -10.90 -1.77 3.61
C ASN A 18 -12.27 -1.57 2.94
N ASP A 19 -12.73 -2.59 2.22
CA ASP A 19 -14.10 -2.62 1.73
C ASP A 19 -15.06 -2.90 2.88
N GLU A 20 -16.16 -2.18 2.96
CA GLU A 20 -17.17 -2.30 4.02
C GLU A 20 -17.75 -3.74 4.19
N GLN A 21 -17.53 -4.58 3.19
CA GLN A 21 -18.01 -5.97 3.17
C GLN A 21 -17.10 -6.95 3.93
N HIS A 22 -15.94 -6.50 4.42
CA HIS A 22 -14.97 -7.41 5.03
C HIS A 22 -14.66 -7.02 6.47
N VAL A 23 -14.86 -7.98 7.38
CA VAL A 23 -14.44 -7.82 8.78
C VAL A 23 -12.92 -7.73 8.87
N LEU A 24 -12.43 -6.71 9.57
CA LEU A 24 -11.01 -6.55 9.85
C LEU A 24 -10.55 -7.68 10.78
N THR A 25 -9.65 -8.50 10.27
CA THR A 25 -8.95 -9.53 11.05
C THR A 25 -7.47 -9.16 11.16
N PRO A 26 -6.74 -9.67 12.14
CA PRO A 26 -5.29 -9.42 12.25
C PRO A 26 -4.53 -9.79 10.98
N GLN A 27 -4.97 -10.82 10.25
CA GLN A 27 -4.36 -11.26 8.99
C GLN A 27 -4.63 -10.30 7.82
N ARG A 28 -5.68 -9.46 7.93
CA ARG A 28 -6.05 -8.45 6.93
C ARG A 28 -5.60 -7.03 7.30
N PHE A 29 -4.95 -6.88 8.44
CA PHE A 29 -4.38 -5.61 8.84
C PHE A 29 -3.04 -5.38 8.12
N LEU A 30 -3.11 -4.92 6.87
CA LEU A 30 -1.96 -4.67 6.00
C LEU A 30 -1.87 -3.18 5.62
N PRO A 31 -1.35 -2.34 6.51
CA PRO A 31 -1.16 -0.93 6.18
C PRO A 31 -0.08 -0.76 5.12
N ARG A 32 -0.30 0.17 4.20
CA ARG A 32 0.68 0.55 3.16
C ARG A 32 1.71 1.56 3.66
N ILE A 33 1.72 1.77 4.95
CA ILE A 33 2.63 2.63 5.70
C ILE A 33 2.99 1.90 6.99
N THR A 34 4.26 1.92 7.37
CA THR A 34 4.76 1.26 8.57
C THR A 34 5.49 2.24 9.47
N VAL A 35 5.10 2.30 10.73
CA VAL A 35 5.77 3.13 11.75
C VAL A 35 6.85 2.33 12.43
N MET A 36 8.09 2.71 12.17
CA MET A 36 9.27 2.14 12.81
C MET A 36 9.64 2.97 14.04
N LYS A 37 9.90 2.25 15.13
CA LYS A 37 10.44 2.83 16.36
C LYS A 37 11.77 2.15 16.67
N HIS A 38 12.80 2.96 16.78
CA HIS A 38 14.13 2.49 17.20
C HIS A 38 14.71 3.49 18.18
N GLU A 39 14.87 3.07 19.42
CA GLU A 39 15.32 3.92 20.53
C GLU A 39 14.47 5.21 20.63
N GLN A 40 15.10 6.37 20.43
CA GLN A 40 14.42 7.68 20.45
C GLN A 40 13.96 8.15 19.07
N LYS A 41 14.27 7.38 17.99
CA LYS A 41 13.90 7.73 16.63
C LYS A 41 12.58 7.04 16.25
N ARG A 42 11.68 7.83 15.69
CA ARG A 42 10.38 7.35 15.19
C ARG A 42 10.20 7.84 13.77
N ASN A 43 9.86 6.95 12.87
CA ASN A 43 9.72 7.28 11.46
C ASN A 43 8.61 6.44 10.83
N ALA A 44 7.90 7.01 9.89
CA ALA A 44 6.91 6.29 9.11
C ALA A 44 7.45 6.04 7.70
N ILE A 45 7.53 4.78 7.33
CA ILE A 45 7.99 4.31 6.02
C ILE A 45 6.79 4.08 5.12
N THR A 46 6.83 4.64 3.93
CA THR A 46 5.83 4.44 2.89
C THR A 46 6.48 4.59 1.52
N CYS A 47 5.77 4.21 0.47
CA CYS A 47 6.21 4.44 -0.91
C CYS A 47 6.50 5.93 -1.14
N ARG A 48 7.64 6.22 -1.75
CA ARG A 48 8.08 7.58 -2.09
C ARG A 48 7.75 7.99 -3.52
N HIS A 49 7.10 7.12 -4.29
CA HIS A 49 6.80 7.34 -5.70
C HIS A 49 8.02 7.86 -6.48
N CYS A 50 9.13 7.09 -6.41
CA CYS A 50 10.42 7.46 -6.97
C CYS A 50 10.31 7.84 -8.45
N GLU A 51 11.04 8.85 -8.87
CA GLU A 51 11.09 9.31 -10.26
C GLU A 51 11.62 8.23 -11.20
N ASN A 52 12.66 7.51 -10.80
CA ASN A 52 13.21 6.33 -11.50
C ASN A 52 12.90 5.06 -10.72
N ALA A 53 11.63 4.71 -10.59
CA ALA A 53 11.16 3.65 -9.72
C ALA A 53 11.79 2.28 -10.02
N PRO A 54 12.72 1.76 -9.17
CA PRO A 54 13.34 0.45 -9.40
C PRO A 54 12.32 -0.68 -9.46
N CYS A 55 11.26 -0.58 -8.67
CA CYS A 55 10.17 -1.56 -8.63
C CYS A 55 9.37 -1.63 -9.94
N ALA A 56 9.16 -0.50 -10.61
CA ALA A 56 8.51 -0.47 -11.91
C ALA A 56 9.42 -1.03 -13.01
N ARG A 57 10.71 -0.71 -12.95
CA ARG A 57 11.69 -1.15 -13.95
C ARG A 57 11.94 -2.66 -13.92
N ILE A 58 11.91 -3.27 -12.74
CA ILE A 58 12.16 -4.71 -12.58
C ILE A 58 10.92 -5.58 -12.79
N CYS A 59 9.72 -4.98 -12.82
CA CYS A 59 8.48 -5.74 -12.89
C CYS A 59 8.34 -6.46 -14.25
N PRO A 60 8.37 -7.81 -14.28
CA PRO A 60 8.39 -8.57 -15.54
C PRO A 60 7.04 -8.55 -16.26
N THR A 61 5.93 -8.33 -15.51
CA THR A 61 4.58 -8.30 -16.08
C THR A 61 4.11 -6.89 -16.41
N GLY A 62 4.89 -5.86 -16.05
CA GLY A 62 4.44 -4.47 -16.17
C GLY A 62 3.32 -4.09 -15.21
N ALA A 63 3.08 -4.87 -14.16
CA ALA A 63 2.07 -4.57 -13.15
C ALA A 63 2.35 -3.27 -12.39
N LEU A 64 3.63 -2.96 -12.17
CA LEU A 64 4.09 -1.70 -11.62
C LEU A 64 4.56 -0.81 -12.76
N GLN A 65 3.97 0.37 -12.84
CA GLN A 65 4.30 1.37 -13.85
C GLN A 65 4.50 2.73 -13.18
N GLN A 66 5.34 3.53 -13.77
CA GLN A 66 5.53 4.91 -13.36
C GLN A 66 4.88 5.81 -14.40
N ASP A 67 3.95 6.63 -13.95
CA ASP A 67 3.23 7.58 -14.77
C ASP A 67 3.09 8.90 -14.01
N ASP A 68 3.48 9.99 -14.64
CA ASP A 68 3.38 11.36 -14.13
C ASP A 68 3.82 11.52 -12.65
N GLY A 69 5.01 11.01 -12.34
CA GLY A 69 5.60 11.10 -11.00
C GLY A 69 4.95 10.19 -9.95
N ILE A 70 4.05 9.32 -10.36
CA ILE A 70 3.37 8.37 -9.48
C ILE A 70 3.62 6.95 -9.98
N VAL A 71 3.99 6.07 -9.07
CA VAL A 71 4.04 4.64 -9.38
C VAL A 71 2.64 4.07 -9.20
N THR A 72 2.09 3.48 -10.23
CA THR A 72 0.78 2.80 -10.21
C THR A 72 0.97 1.29 -10.19
N MET A 73 -0.07 0.56 -9.82
CA MET A 73 -0.02 -0.89 -9.78
C MET A 73 -1.34 -1.49 -10.29
N ASN A 74 -1.22 -2.45 -11.19
CA ASN A 74 -2.32 -3.27 -11.65
C ASN A 74 -2.24 -4.67 -11.02
N ALA A 75 -3.12 -4.93 -10.05
CA ALA A 75 -3.19 -6.21 -9.35
C ALA A 75 -3.60 -7.38 -10.27
N GLN A 76 -4.30 -7.10 -11.36
CA GLN A 76 -4.80 -8.11 -12.31
C GLN A 76 -3.66 -8.88 -12.99
N ILE A 77 -2.59 -8.18 -13.35
CA ILE A 77 -1.44 -8.74 -14.09
C ILE A 77 -0.23 -9.02 -13.20
N CYS A 78 -0.31 -8.74 -11.90
CA CYS A 78 0.77 -9.05 -10.96
C CYS A 78 0.91 -10.56 -10.78
N SER A 79 2.10 -11.11 -10.99
CA SER A 79 2.40 -12.55 -10.81
C SER A 79 2.82 -12.93 -9.38
N GLY A 80 2.99 -11.96 -8.48
CA GLY A 80 3.48 -12.23 -7.11
C GLY A 80 4.95 -12.64 -7.01
N CYS A 81 5.76 -12.32 -8.01
CA CYS A 81 7.16 -12.76 -8.12
C CYS A 81 8.11 -12.12 -7.09
N GLN A 82 7.67 -11.12 -6.33
CA GLN A 82 8.39 -10.42 -5.25
C GLN A 82 9.62 -9.59 -5.67
N LEU A 83 9.97 -9.52 -6.94
CA LEU A 83 11.14 -8.76 -7.41
C LEU A 83 11.06 -7.27 -7.02
N CYS A 84 9.86 -6.69 -7.02
CA CYS A 84 9.64 -5.32 -6.62
C CYS A 84 9.93 -5.07 -5.12
N ILE A 85 9.68 -6.06 -4.27
CA ILE A 85 9.99 -5.98 -2.83
C ILE A 85 11.50 -5.92 -2.63
N MET A 86 12.23 -6.77 -3.35
CA MET A 86 13.70 -6.80 -3.28
C MET A 86 14.33 -5.53 -3.87
N ALA A 87 13.72 -4.96 -4.90
CA ALA A 87 14.22 -3.75 -5.57
C ALA A 87 13.92 -2.46 -4.79
N CYS A 88 12.94 -2.45 -3.90
CA CYS A 88 12.56 -1.25 -3.15
C CYS A 88 13.57 -0.94 -2.05
N PRO A 89 14.35 0.18 -2.12
CA PRO A 89 15.36 0.51 -1.11
C PRO A 89 14.74 0.94 0.23
N TYR A 90 13.44 1.19 0.26
CA TYR A 90 12.72 1.67 1.45
C TYR A 90 11.90 0.59 2.15
N GLY A 91 11.80 -0.62 1.58
CA GLY A 91 10.94 -1.67 2.12
C GLY A 91 9.45 -1.29 2.16
N ALA A 92 9.00 -0.50 1.18
CA ALA A 92 7.65 0.07 1.15
C ALA A 92 6.64 -0.77 0.36
N ILE A 93 6.99 -1.99 -0.02
CA ILE A 93 6.15 -2.93 -0.77
C ILE A 93 5.98 -4.19 0.06
N SER A 94 4.76 -4.66 0.20
CA SER A 94 4.40 -5.92 0.84
C SER A 94 3.60 -6.81 -0.10
N LEU A 95 3.33 -8.04 0.29
CA LEU A 95 2.42 -8.94 -0.42
C LEU A 95 1.11 -9.07 0.33
N GLU A 96 0.03 -9.06 -0.42
CA GLU A 96 -1.30 -9.41 0.04
C GLU A 96 -1.80 -10.63 -0.72
N SER A 97 -2.40 -11.57 0.00
CA SER A 97 -3.05 -12.74 -0.62
C SER A 97 -4.49 -12.39 -0.97
N ILE A 98 -4.79 -12.36 -2.26
CA ILE A 98 -6.15 -12.18 -2.76
C ILE A 98 -6.73 -13.53 -3.18
N GLY A 99 -7.95 -13.84 -2.69
CA GLY A 99 -8.74 -14.95 -3.22
C GLY A 99 -9.23 -14.61 -4.62
N LEU A 100 -8.86 -15.38 -5.62
CA LEU A 100 -9.53 -15.29 -6.92
C LEU A 100 -10.97 -15.79 -6.77
N PRO A 101 -11.97 -15.06 -7.29
CA PRO A 101 -13.29 -15.65 -7.45
C PRO A 101 -13.15 -16.82 -8.40
N SER A 102 -13.29 -18.05 -7.88
CA SER A 102 -13.35 -19.23 -8.70
C SER A 102 -14.66 -19.17 -9.51
N ALA A 103 -14.56 -18.89 -10.79
CA ALA A 103 -15.62 -19.18 -11.72
C ALA A 103 -15.73 -20.72 -11.76
N THR A 104 -16.83 -21.25 -11.22
CA THR A 104 -17.29 -22.64 -11.39
C THR A 104 -16.36 -23.75 -10.90
N SER A 105 -16.38 -24.11 -9.62
CA SER A 105 -16.57 -25.49 -9.18
C SER A 105 -16.69 -25.62 -7.66
N GLU A 106 -17.63 -26.42 -7.23
CA GLU A 106 -18.07 -26.66 -5.86
C GLU A 106 -17.10 -27.58 -5.06
N THR A 107 -15.81 -27.47 -5.23
CA THR A 107 -14.87 -28.22 -4.40
C THR A 107 -14.01 -27.27 -3.59
N MET A 108 -14.20 -27.31 -2.28
CA MET A 108 -13.53 -26.53 -1.24
C MET A 108 -11.98 -26.63 -1.22
N ALA A 109 -11.38 -27.36 -2.14
CA ALA A 109 -9.95 -27.71 -2.11
C ALA A 109 -9.01 -26.83 -2.95
N GLN A 110 -9.52 -25.92 -3.78
CA GLN A 110 -8.69 -25.08 -4.64
C GLN A 110 -9.19 -23.63 -4.73
N LYS A 111 -9.28 -22.95 -3.59
CA LYS A 111 -9.10 -21.50 -3.61
C LYS A 111 -7.64 -21.24 -3.98
N SER A 112 -7.35 -21.04 -5.26
CA SER A 112 -6.04 -20.60 -5.67
C SER A 112 -5.82 -19.20 -5.11
N MET A 113 -5.12 -19.13 -4.00
CA MET A 113 -4.72 -17.86 -3.41
C MET A 113 -3.58 -17.30 -4.26
N ARG A 114 -3.79 -16.13 -4.80
CA ARG A 114 -2.78 -15.39 -5.53
C ARG A 114 -2.25 -14.27 -4.65
N SER A 115 -0.94 -14.15 -4.58
CA SER A 115 -0.30 -13.04 -3.88
C SER A 115 -0.03 -11.89 -4.85
N VAL A 116 -0.36 -10.68 -4.45
CA VAL A 116 -0.10 -9.46 -5.22
C VAL A 116 0.70 -8.48 -4.39
N ALA A 117 1.54 -7.69 -5.05
CA ALA A 117 2.28 -6.63 -4.40
C ALA A 117 1.34 -5.50 -3.98
N VAL A 118 1.54 -4.97 -2.79
CA VAL A 118 0.78 -3.85 -2.23
C VAL A 118 1.74 -2.75 -1.81
N ARG A 119 1.40 -1.53 -2.12
CA ARG A 119 2.13 -0.32 -1.78
C ARG A 119 1.20 0.88 -1.67
N CYS A 120 1.71 2.00 -1.19
CA CYS A 120 0.95 3.25 -1.13
C CYS A 120 0.52 3.72 -2.53
N ASP A 121 -0.76 4.05 -2.68
CA ASP A 121 -1.40 4.59 -3.89
C ASP A 121 -1.85 6.05 -3.72
N LEU A 122 -1.38 6.71 -2.65
CA LEU A 122 -1.80 8.06 -2.24
C LEU A 122 -3.31 8.17 -1.95
N CYS A 123 -3.96 7.05 -1.66
CA CYS A 123 -5.40 6.98 -1.37
C CYS A 123 -6.29 7.60 -2.46
N LYS A 124 -5.89 7.52 -3.75
CA LYS A 124 -6.58 8.19 -4.85
C LYS A 124 -8.07 7.87 -4.92
N ASP A 125 -8.41 6.58 -4.84
CA ASP A 125 -9.80 6.14 -4.93
C ASP A 125 -10.60 6.52 -3.67
N TRP A 126 -9.98 6.41 -2.50
CA TRP A 126 -10.58 6.85 -1.24
C TRP A 126 -10.84 8.35 -1.24
N MET A 127 -9.88 9.17 -1.67
CA MET A 127 -10.05 10.62 -1.76
C MET A 127 -11.19 11.02 -2.69
N LYS A 128 -11.35 10.33 -3.84
CA LYS A 128 -12.47 10.56 -4.75
C LYS A 128 -13.81 10.19 -4.12
N ARG A 129 -13.88 9.05 -3.46
CA ARG A 129 -15.09 8.54 -2.82
C ARG A 129 -15.56 9.43 -1.67
N GLU A 130 -14.64 9.86 -0.83
CA GLU A 130 -14.92 10.67 0.37
C GLU A 130 -14.86 12.18 0.15
N GLY A 131 -14.55 12.63 -1.07
CA GLY A 131 -14.38 14.07 -1.36
C GLY A 131 -13.23 14.72 -0.60
N LYS A 132 -12.16 13.98 -0.33
CA LYS A 132 -11.00 14.45 0.44
C LYS A 132 -9.90 14.97 -0.48
N SER A 133 -9.10 15.91 0.04
CA SER A 133 -7.97 16.52 -0.68
C SER A 133 -6.60 15.97 -0.25
N VAL A 134 -6.55 15.22 0.85
CA VAL A 134 -5.31 14.66 1.40
C VAL A 134 -5.48 13.18 1.73
N PRO A 135 -4.41 12.37 1.65
CA PRO A 135 -4.47 10.95 2.01
C PRO A 135 -4.85 10.72 3.47
N ALA A 136 -5.51 9.60 3.75
CA ALA A 136 -6.01 9.23 5.07
C ALA A 136 -4.92 9.30 6.17
N CYS A 137 -3.70 8.86 5.87
CA CYS A 137 -2.59 8.88 6.82
C CYS A 137 -2.07 10.30 7.13
N VAL A 138 -2.30 11.26 6.26
CA VAL A 138 -1.98 12.69 6.48
C VAL A 138 -3.05 13.31 7.36
N GLU A 139 -4.32 13.08 7.03
CA GLU A 139 -5.47 13.58 7.79
C GLU A 139 -5.46 13.07 9.25
N ALA A 140 -5.18 11.79 9.44
CA ALA A 140 -5.18 11.13 10.75
C ALA A 140 -3.97 11.46 11.63
N CYS A 141 -2.98 12.20 11.13
CA CYS A 141 -1.76 12.46 11.89
C CYS A 141 -1.96 13.60 12.90
N PRO A 142 -2.01 13.31 14.23
CA PRO A 142 -2.34 14.33 15.24
C PRO A 142 -1.27 15.40 15.41
N VAL A 143 -0.05 15.12 14.99
CA VAL A 143 1.09 16.03 15.10
C VAL A 143 1.55 16.59 13.75
N HIS A 144 0.77 16.36 12.70
CA HIS A 144 1.08 16.81 11.33
C HIS A 144 2.52 16.50 10.88
N ALA A 145 2.99 15.30 11.24
CA ALA A 145 4.33 14.83 10.89
C ALA A 145 4.44 14.36 9.43
N ARG A 146 3.32 14.32 8.72
CA ARG A 146 3.22 13.87 7.34
C ARG A 146 2.63 14.93 6.45
N SER A 147 3.17 15.04 5.26
CA SER A 147 2.64 15.89 4.19
C SER A 147 2.83 15.18 2.85
N VAL A 148 2.01 15.50 1.89
CA VAL A 148 2.25 15.16 0.48
C VAL A 148 2.89 16.38 -0.15
N VAL A 149 4.13 16.19 -0.63
CA VAL A 149 4.79 17.20 -1.45
C VAL A 149 4.42 16.90 -2.89
N GLN A 150 3.69 17.78 -3.53
CA GLN A 150 3.53 17.74 -4.99
C GLN A 150 4.87 18.19 -5.57
N ILE A 151 5.58 17.25 -6.15
CA ILE A 151 6.72 17.58 -7.01
C ILE A 151 6.10 17.93 -8.35
N GLY A 152 5.98 19.22 -8.57
CA GLY A 152 5.53 19.76 -9.84
C GLY A 152 6.60 19.65 -10.91
#